data_f40876b1ec9411244087528c31119ef7
#
_entry.id   f40876b1ec9411244087528c31119ef7
#
_cell.length_a   1.000
_cell.length_b   1.000
_cell.length_c   1.000
_cell.angle_alpha   90.00
_cell.angle_beta   90.00
_cell.angle_gamma   90.00
#
_symmetry.space_group_name_H-M   'P 1'
#
loop_
_entity.id
_entity.type
_entity.pdbx_description
1 polymer ?
#
loop_
_entity_poly.entity_id
_entity_poly.type
_entity_poly.pdbx_seq_one_letter_code
_entity_poly.pdbx_strand_id
1 'polypeptide(L)'
;TKAKEIPMSKFLKFIVHFFVICTIVCVLGLALPPFFGVRTVIMDSSDKATNLPVGSVTYAIPVKTEDVAAGTPILVQEDGKSYRYNLVSVNRENNTGTVIDTTTSAQQNITVSVKNWVPKIVVTIPFVGYLLVATESIEGLIILGLVILFLIILYVIAELWKKEPDDIQDDIEDPE
;
A
#
# COMPACT_ATOMS: atom_id res chain seq x y z
N THR A 1 -10.99 2.31 40.04
CA THR A 1 -10.43 2.66 38.72
C THR A 1 -11.59 3.02 37.80
N LYS A 2 -11.92 4.29 37.71
CA LYS A 2 -12.89 4.78 36.71
C LYS A 2 -12.24 4.57 35.34
N ALA A 3 -12.75 3.60 34.58
CA ALA A 3 -12.48 3.50 33.17
C ALA A 3 -12.88 4.84 32.55
N LYS A 4 -11.93 5.56 31.97
CA LYS A 4 -12.17 6.83 31.31
C LYS A 4 -12.90 6.50 30.03
N GLU A 5 -14.22 6.57 30.06
CA GLU A 5 -15.02 6.41 28.85
C GLU A 5 -14.61 7.49 27.87
N ILE A 6 -13.95 7.07 26.82
CA ILE A 6 -13.59 7.97 25.71
C ILE A 6 -14.92 8.33 25.04
N PRO A 7 -15.32 9.59 25.01
CA PRO A 7 -16.58 9.97 24.39
C PRO A 7 -16.58 9.53 22.92
N MET A 8 -17.64 8.86 22.49
CA MET A 8 -17.82 8.27 21.17
C MET A 8 -17.48 9.24 20.03
N SER A 9 -17.76 10.54 20.21
CA SER A 9 -17.41 11.59 19.25
C SER A 9 -15.89 11.77 19.06
N LYS A 10 -15.09 11.64 20.13
CA LYS A 10 -13.63 11.73 20.04
C LYS A 10 -13.04 10.51 19.34
N PHE A 11 -13.58 9.33 19.62
CA PHE A 11 -13.19 8.10 18.97
C PHE A 11 -13.47 8.13 17.46
N LEU A 12 -14.65 8.60 17.08
CA LEU A 12 -15.02 8.70 15.67
C LEU A 12 -14.20 9.75 14.93
N LYS A 13 -13.90 10.91 15.54
CA LYS A 13 -12.98 11.90 14.98
C LYS A 13 -11.58 11.32 14.79
N PHE A 14 -11.09 10.54 15.72
CA PHE A 14 -9.81 9.84 15.61
C PHE A 14 -9.81 8.89 14.40
N ILE A 15 -10.86 8.09 14.21
CA ILE A 15 -10.99 7.17 13.09
C ILE A 15 -10.95 7.93 11.76
N VAL A 16 -11.74 8.99 11.62
CA VAL A 16 -11.80 9.81 10.40
C VAL A 16 -10.43 10.40 10.08
N HIS A 17 -9.75 11.00 11.07
CA HIS A 17 -8.40 11.55 10.88
C HIS A 17 -7.39 10.47 10.51
N PHE A 18 -7.49 9.29 11.12
CA PHE A 18 -6.63 8.16 10.80
C PHE A 18 -6.79 7.73 9.33
N PHE A 19 -8.04 7.61 8.84
CA PHE A 19 -8.28 7.28 7.43
C PHE A 19 -7.78 8.35 6.47
N VAL A 20 -7.96 9.62 6.80
CA VAL A 20 -7.45 10.73 5.98
C VAL A 20 -5.93 10.69 5.90
N ILE A 21 -5.25 10.48 7.02
CA ILE A 21 -3.78 10.38 7.06
C ILE A 21 -3.31 9.16 6.26
N CYS A 22 -3.95 8.00 6.44
CA CYS A 22 -3.63 6.79 5.66
C CYS A 22 -3.78 7.03 4.15
N THR A 23 -4.85 7.70 3.73
CA THR A 23 -5.07 8.02 2.31
C THR A 23 -3.98 8.93 1.77
N ILE A 24 -3.62 9.98 2.50
CA ILE A 24 -2.53 10.89 2.12
C ILE A 24 -1.21 10.14 2.01
N VAL A 25 -0.87 9.30 2.98
CA VAL A 25 0.36 8.47 2.98
C VAL A 25 0.37 7.51 1.79
N CYS A 26 -0.75 6.86 1.47
CA CYS A 26 -0.85 5.98 0.30
C CYS A 26 -0.64 6.74 -1.01
N VAL A 27 -1.28 7.89 -1.18
CA VAL A 27 -1.13 8.70 -2.40
C VAL A 27 0.31 9.18 -2.55
N LEU A 28 0.91 9.70 -1.49
CA LEU A 28 2.32 10.13 -1.51
C LEU A 28 3.26 8.95 -1.75
N GLY A 29 3.01 7.80 -1.13
CA GLY A 29 3.81 6.59 -1.31
C GLY A 29 3.79 6.04 -2.74
N LEU A 30 2.74 6.30 -3.50
CA LEU A 30 2.63 5.89 -4.91
C LEU A 30 3.13 6.97 -5.87
N ALA A 31 2.93 8.24 -5.55
CA ALA A 31 3.27 9.35 -6.44
C ALA A 31 4.74 9.77 -6.36
N LEU A 32 5.36 9.74 -5.18
CA LEU A 32 6.72 10.23 -4.97
C LEU A 32 7.85 9.31 -5.46
N PRO A 33 7.77 7.97 -5.34
CA PRO A 33 8.90 7.09 -5.66
C PRO A 33 9.49 7.27 -7.07
N PRO A 34 8.70 7.46 -8.14
CA PRO A 34 9.23 7.66 -9.48
C PRO A 34 10.14 8.89 -9.61
N PHE A 35 9.89 9.94 -8.82
CA PHE A 35 10.71 11.15 -8.83
C PHE A 35 12.10 10.94 -8.24
N PHE A 36 12.26 9.91 -7.41
CA PHE A 36 13.54 9.53 -6.80
C PHE A 36 14.23 8.36 -7.54
N GLY A 37 13.77 8.02 -8.75
CA GLY A 37 14.30 6.90 -9.51
C GLY A 37 13.90 5.52 -8.98
N VAL A 38 12.96 5.44 -8.08
CA VAL A 38 12.43 4.19 -7.55
C VAL A 38 11.44 3.59 -8.55
N ARG A 39 11.65 2.31 -8.91
CA ARG A 39 10.68 1.57 -9.72
C ARG A 39 9.53 1.11 -8.87
N THR A 40 8.34 1.41 -9.34
CA THR A 40 7.09 0.93 -8.74
C THR A 40 6.43 -0.03 -9.70
N VAL A 41 6.16 -1.26 -9.24
CA VAL A 41 5.42 -2.27 -10.00
C VAL A 41 4.13 -2.57 -9.27
N ILE A 42 3.03 -2.39 -9.98
CA ILE A 42 1.68 -2.65 -9.49
C ILE A 42 1.18 -3.93 -10.15
N MET A 43 0.86 -4.92 -9.35
CA MET A 43 0.31 -6.20 -9.80
C MET A 43 -1.21 -6.17 -9.63
N ASP A 44 -1.91 -5.60 -10.60
CA ASP A 44 -3.33 -5.28 -10.54
C ASP A 44 -4.24 -6.37 -11.09
N SER A 45 -3.73 -7.26 -11.95
CA SER A 45 -4.56 -8.27 -12.60
C SER A 45 -3.88 -9.62 -12.70
N SER A 46 -4.70 -10.68 -12.78
CA SER A 46 -4.23 -12.04 -13.00
C SER A 46 -3.62 -12.25 -14.40
N ASP A 47 -3.97 -11.42 -15.38
CA ASP A 47 -3.43 -11.51 -16.74
C ASP A 47 -1.95 -11.14 -16.80
N LYS A 48 -1.49 -10.32 -15.84
CA LYS A 48 -0.08 -9.99 -15.63
C LYS A 48 0.56 -10.83 -14.52
N ALA A 49 -0.10 -11.91 -14.11
CA ALA A 49 0.35 -12.74 -13.00
C ALA A 49 1.76 -13.27 -13.26
N THR A 50 2.60 -13.06 -12.26
CA THR A 50 3.98 -13.53 -12.20
C THR A 50 4.19 -14.17 -10.83
N ASN A 51 5.40 -14.25 -10.34
CA ASN A 51 5.67 -14.66 -8.96
C ASN A 51 5.50 -13.53 -7.93
N LEU A 52 5.08 -12.33 -8.35
CA LEU A 52 4.64 -11.27 -7.44
C LEU A 52 3.17 -11.48 -7.04
N PRO A 53 2.80 -11.21 -5.78
CA PRO A 53 1.41 -11.36 -5.35
C PRO A 53 0.47 -10.43 -6.11
N VAL A 54 -0.65 -10.94 -6.60
CA VAL A 54 -1.71 -10.11 -7.21
C VAL A 54 -2.27 -9.16 -6.16
N GLY A 55 -2.53 -7.93 -6.56
CA GLY A 55 -2.96 -6.87 -5.65
C GLY A 55 -1.84 -6.25 -4.82
N SER A 56 -0.58 -6.51 -5.16
CA SER A 56 0.58 -5.93 -4.48
C SER A 56 1.19 -4.76 -5.23
N VAL A 57 1.90 -3.92 -4.50
CA VAL A 57 2.77 -2.88 -5.03
C VAL A 57 4.20 -3.18 -4.58
N THR A 58 5.12 -3.31 -5.53
CA THR A 58 6.53 -3.58 -5.28
C THR A 58 7.38 -2.36 -5.61
N TYR A 59 8.22 -1.97 -4.69
CA TYR A 59 9.18 -0.89 -4.84
C TYR A 59 10.59 -1.46 -5.00
N ALA A 60 11.28 -1.00 -6.03
CA ALA A 60 12.67 -1.38 -6.30
C ALA A 60 13.51 -0.15 -6.57
N ILE A 61 14.73 -0.14 -6.03
CA ILE A 61 15.71 0.92 -6.25
C ILE A 61 16.83 0.43 -7.17
N PRO A 62 17.33 1.27 -8.07
CA PRO A 62 18.48 0.93 -8.88
C PRO A 62 19.75 0.87 -8.01
N VAL A 63 20.43 -0.26 -8.05
CA VAL A 63 21.70 -0.49 -7.37
C VAL A 63 22.73 -0.96 -8.41
N LYS A 64 23.99 -0.58 -8.23
CA LYS A 64 25.06 -1.09 -9.08
C LYS A 64 25.17 -2.60 -8.94
N THR A 65 25.26 -3.29 -10.06
CA THR A 65 25.34 -4.76 -10.09
C THR A 65 26.51 -5.30 -9.28
N GLU A 66 27.61 -4.54 -9.18
CA GLU A 66 28.79 -4.90 -8.40
C GLU A 66 28.57 -4.85 -6.87
N ASP A 67 27.60 -4.06 -6.43
CA ASP A 67 27.28 -3.87 -5.01
C ASP A 67 26.18 -4.81 -4.51
N VAL A 68 25.63 -5.65 -5.39
CA VAL A 68 24.54 -6.58 -5.05
C VAL A 68 25.11 -7.90 -4.56
N ALA A 69 24.77 -8.25 -3.32
CA ALA A 69 25.14 -9.53 -2.73
C ALA A 69 24.30 -10.69 -3.26
N ALA A 70 24.87 -11.90 -3.25
CA ALA A 70 24.11 -13.11 -3.53
C ALA A 70 22.94 -13.27 -2.55
N GLY A 71 21.79 -13.74 -3.03
CA GLY A 71 20.55 -13.86 -2.25
C GLY A 71 19.70 -12.59 -2.23
N THR A 72 20.14 -11.49 -2.81
CA THR A 72 19.38 -10.25 -2.89
C THR A 72 18.19 -10.39 -3.85
N PRO A 73 16.97 -10.03 -3.44
CA PRO A 73 15.83 -10.01 -4.34
C PRO A 73 15.94 -8.86 -5.33
N ILE A 74 15.82 -9.18 -6.61
CA ILE A 74 15.84 -8.22 -7.71
C ILE A 74 14.58 -8.33 -8.54
N LEU A 75 14.23 -7.25 -9.22
CA LEU A 75 13.13 -7.18 -10.15
C LEU A 75 13.66 -7.43 -11.57
N VAL A 76 13.14 -8.43 -12.25
CA VAL A 76 13.48 -8.76 -13.63
C VAL A 76 12.27 -8.54 -14.51
N GLN A 77 12.46 -7.84 -15.61
CA GLN A 77 11.44 -7.63 -16.62
C GLN A 77 11.67 -8.57 -17.80
N GLU A 78 10.67 -9.38 -18.11
CA GLU A 78 10.69 -10.31 -19.22
C GLU A 78 9.32 -10.31 -19.90
N ASP A 79 9.30 -10.15 -21.22
CA ASP A 79 8.07 -10.11 -22.03
C ASP A 79 6.99 -9.13 -21.51
N GLY A 80 7.41 -7.99 -21.02
CA GLY A 80 6.50 -6.98 -20.47
C GLY A 80 5.95 -7.29 -19.07
N LYS A 81 6.39 -8.39 -18.48
CA LYS A 81 6.02 -8.81 -17.13
C LYS A 81 7.19 -8.64 -16.17
N SER A 82 6.88 -8.36 -14.92
CA SER A 82 7.88 -8.17 -13.86
C SER A 82 7.91 -9.38 -12.93
N TYR A 83 9.09 -9.89 -12.68
CA TYR A 83 9.32 -11.06 -11.82
C TYR A 83 10.25 -10.69 -10.66
N ARG A 84 10.03 -11.33 -9.53
CA ARG A 84 10.93 -11.29 -8.39
C ARG A 84 11.80 -12.53 -8.40
N TYR A 85 13.11 -12.33 -8.51
CA TYR A 85 14.10 -13.40 -8.41
C TYR A 85 15.16 -13.06 -7.39
N ASN A 86 15.78 -14.07 -6.79
CA ASN A 86 16.94 -13.88 -5.96
C ASN A 86 18.22 -14.07 -6.80
N LEU A 87 19.11 -13.10 -6.74
CA LEU A 87 20.36 -13.14 -7.46
C LEU A 87 21.30 -14.16 -6.82
N VAL A 88 21.84 -15.08 -7.63
CA VAL A 88 22.83 -16.08 -7.18
C VAL A 88 24.24 -15.64 -7.53
N SER A 89 24.46 -15.25 -8.78
CA SER A 89 25.77 -14.82 -9.27
C SER A 89 25.63 -13.91 -10.48
N VAL A 90 26.67 -13.13 -10.73
CA VAL A 90 26.74 -12.24 -11.89
C VAL A 90 27.97 -12.60 -12.71
N ASN A 91 27.77 -12.81 -14.01
CA ASN A 91 28.85 -12.92 -14.98
C ASN A 91 29.00 -11.58 -15.73
N ARG A 92 30.06 -10.87 -15.41
CA ARG A 92 30.33 -9.53 -15.98
C ARG A 92 30.79 -9.58 -17.44
N GLU A 93 31.43 -10.67 -17.84
CA GLU A 93 31.91 -10.82 -19.21
C GLU A 93 30.80 -10.87 -20.25
N ASN A 94 29.69 -11.51 -19.87
CA ASN A 94 28.53 -11.72 -20.73
C ASN A 94 27.33 -10.83 -20.36
N ASN A 95 27.44 -9.97 -19.36
CA ASN A 95 26.35 -9.17 -18.82
C ASN A 95 25.11 -10.02 -18.46
N THR A 96 25.34 -11.18 -17.86
CA THR A 96 24.31 -12.10 -17.44
C THR A 96 24.35 -12.34 -15.94
N GLY A 97 23.19 -12.59 -15.35
CA GLY A 97 23.05 -12.99 -13.96
C GLY A 97 22.34 -14.34 -13.87
N THR A 98 22.79 -15.17 -12.95
CA THR A 98 22.06 -16.37 -12.55
C THR A 98 21.15 -16.02 -11.39
N VAL A 99 19.86 -16.30 -11.54
CA VAL A 99 18.84 -16.01 -10.56
C VAL A 99 18.02 -17.26 -10.28
N ILE A 100 17.39 -17.32 -9.11
CA ILE A 100 16.46 -18.38 -8.74
C ILE A 100 15.12 -17.79 -8.34
N ASP A 101 14.05 -18.52 -8.68
CA ASP A 101 12.71 -18.24 -8.19
C ASP A 101 12.48 -19.00 -6.89
N THR A 102 12.40 -18.27 -5.78
CA THR A 102 12.18 -18.85 -4.46
C THR A 102 10.71 -19.10 -4.14
N THR A 103 9.80 -18.69 -5.02
CA THR A 103 8.36 -18.90 -4.82
C THR A 103 7.89 -20.27 -5.28
N THR A 104 8.70 -20.95 -6.07
CA THR A 104 8.42 -22.30 -6.56
C THR A 104 9.28 -23.36 -5.83
N SER A 105 8.72 -24.56 -5.68
CA SER A 105 9.44 -25.69 -5.07
C SER A 105 10.61 -26.17 -5.92
N ALA A 106 10.55 -25.98 -7.23
CA ALA A 106 11.63 -26.28 -8.16
C ALA A 106 12.54 -25.07 -8.32
N GLN A 107 13.51 -24.95 -7.43
CA GLN A 107 14.53 -23.88 -7.51
C GLN A 107 15.45 -24.16 -8.71
N GLN A 108 15.05 -23.67 -9.88
CA GLN A 108 15.88 -23.76 -11.09
C GLN A 108 16.68 -22.48 -11.27
N ASN A 109 17.92 -22.64 -11.66
CA ASN A 109 18.77 -21.52 -12.07
C ASN A 109 18.29 -20.98 -13.42
N ILE A 110 17.97 -19.72 -13.43
CA ILE A 110 17.53 -18.98 -14.62
C ILE A 110 18.62 -17.97 -14.97
N THR A 111 18.99 -17.89 -16.23
CA THR A 111 19.95 -16.89 -16.71
C THR A 111 19.18 -15.70 -17.25
N VAL A 112 19.46 -14.53 -16.72
CA VAL A 112 18.84 -13.27 -17.14
C VAL A 112 19.90 -12.28 -17.58
N SER A 113 19.54 -11.36 -18.47
CA SER A 113 20.42 -10.26 -18.85
C SER A 113 20.48 -9.23 -17.71
N VAL A 114 21.68 -8.88 -17.31
CA VAL A 114 21.94 -7.94 -16.22
C VAL A 114 22.74 -6.76 -16.76
N LYS A 115 22.21 -5.55 -16.57
CA LYS A 115 22.92 -4.31 -16.92
C LYS A 115 23.81 -3.86 -15.76
N ASN A 116 24.51 -2.74 -15.93
CA ASN A 116 25.32 -2.13 -14.87
C ASN A 116 24.54 -1.79 -13.60
N TRP A 117 23.23 -1.63 -13.72
CA TRP A 117 22.30 -1.35 -12.65
C TRP A 117 21.18 -2.38 -12.64
N VAL A 118 20.88 -2.92 -11.48
CA VAL A 118 19.76 -3.83 -11.27
C VAL A 118 18.77 -3.23 -10.28
N PRO A 119 17.48 -3.37 -10.50
CA PRO A 119 16.46 -2.93 -9.54
C PRO A 119 16.39 -3.92 -8.38
N LYS A 120 16.93 -3.51 -7.24
CA LYS A 120 16.84 -4.25 -5.97
C LYS A 120 15.47 -4.01 -5.34
N ILE A 121 14.74 -5.08 -5.04
CA ILE A 121 13.46 -5.00 -4.35
C ILE A 121 13.70 -4.60 -2.89
N VAL A 122 13.07 -3.50 -2.47
CA VAL A 122 13.15 -2.99 -1.09
C VAL A 122 11.97 -3.49 -0.28
N VAL A 123 10.76 -3.35 -0.83
CA VAL A 123 9.52 -3.70 -0.15
C VAL A 123 8.44 -4.09 -1.15
N THR A 124 7.61 -5.05 -0.75
CA THR A 124 6.38 -5.42 -1.45
C THR A 124 5.23 -5.29 -0.46
N ILE A 125 4.27 -4.44 -0.78
CA ILE A 125 3.10 -4.19 0.07
C ILE A 125 1.91 -4.90 -0.57
N PRO A 126 1.36 -5.94 0.08
CA PRO A 126 0.18 -6.63 -0.41
C PRO A 126 -1.07 -5.74 -0.27
N PHE A 127 -2.10 -6.04 -1.04
CA PHE A 127 -3.43 -5.45 -1.01
C PHE A 127 -3.57 -4.01 -1.50
N VAL A 128 -2.52 -3.20 -1.52
CA VAL A 128 -2.58 -1.80 -1.99
C VAL A 128 -2.96 -1.71 -3.48
N GLY A 129 -2.53 -2.67 -4.27
CA GLY A 129 -2.89 -2.75 -5.69
C GLY A 129 -4.39 -2.91 -5.93
N TYR A 130 -5.11 -3.60 -5.04
CA TYR A 130 -6.56 -3.72 -5.13
C TYR A 130 -7.29 -2.39 -4.96
N LEU A 131 -6.77 -1.51 -4.11
CA LEU A 131 -7.30 -0.17 -3.94
C LEU A 131 -7.17 0.65 -5.23
N LEU A 132 -6.05 0.50 -5.93
CA LEU A 132 -5.81 1.16 -7.21
C LEU A 132 -6.74 0.63 -8.30
N VAL A 133 -6.91 -0.70 -8.38
CA VAL A 133 -7.88 -1.33 -9.31
C VAL A 133 -9.29 -0.83 -9.04
N ALA A 134 -9.67 -0.68 -7.77
CA ALA A 134 -10.98 -0.14 -7.42
C ALA A 134 -11.19 1.29 -7.91
N THR A 135 -10.14 2.11 -8.01
CA THR A 135 -10.24 3.48 -8.56
C THR A 135 -10.30 3.54 -10.08
N GLU A 136 -9.89 2.49 -10.78
CA GLU A 136 -9.90 2.41 -12.24
C GLU A 136 -11.25 1.93 -12.81
N SER A 137 -12.07 1.27 -12.00
CA SER A 137 -13.39 0.78 -12.43
C SER A 137 -14.52 1.68 -11.93
N ILE A 138 -15.58 1.82 -12.74
CA ILE A 138 -16.79 2.58 -12.36
C ILE A 138 -17.43 1.96 -11.10
N GLU A 139 -17.47 0.65 -11.04
CA GLU A 139 -18.02 -0.10 -9.89
C GLU A 139 -17.20 0.16 -8.63
N GLY A 140 -15.89 0.14 -8.72
CA GLY A 140 -14.99 0.47 -7.60
C GLY A 140 -15.12 1.91 -7.14
N LEU A 141 -15.29 2.86 -8.07
CA LEU A 141 -15.54 4.27 -7.75
C LEU A 141 -16.88 4.46 -7.01
N ILE A 142 -17.93 3.73 -7.41
CA ILE A 142 -19.23 3.75 -6.72
C ILE A 142 -19.08 3.23 -5.30
N ILE A 143 -18.40 2.10 -5.12
CA ILE A 143 -18.15 1.51 -3.79
C ILE A 143 -17.34 2.48 -2.92
N LEU A 144 -16.29 3.08 -3.47
CA LEU A 144 -15.46 4.07 -2.78
C LEU A 144 -16.29 5.30 -2.38
N GLY A 145 -17.14 5.79 -3.29
CA GLY A 145 -18.06 6.90 -3.03
C GLY A 145 -19.06 6.59 -1.91
N LEU A 146 -19.62 5.37 -1.89
CA LEU A 146 -20.51 4.92 -0.82
C LEU A 146 -19.80 4.82 0.53
N VAL A 147 -18.57 4.34 0.57
CA VAL A 147 -17.76 4.29 1.79
C VAL A 147 -17.51 5.70 2.33
N ILE A 148 -17.12 6.64 1.46
CA ILE A 148 -16.90 8.05 1.84
C ILE A 148 -18.20 8.66 2.36
N LEU A 149 -19.31 8.46 1.65
CA LEU A 149 -20.63 8.95 2.08
C LEU A 149 -21.01 8.39 3.45
N PHE A 150 -20.81 7.10 3.67
CA PHE A 150 -21.07 6.45 4.95
C PHE A 150 -20.22 7.07 6.07
N LEU A 151 -18.94 7.32 5.84
CA LEU A 151 -18.06 7.98 6.81
C LEU A 151 -18.51 9.41 7.12
N ILE A 152 -18.98 10.17 6.12
CA ILE A 152 -19.54 11.50 6.30
C ILE A 152 -20.82 11.44 7.17
N ILE A 153 -21.71 10.50 6.91
CA ILE A 153 -22.94 10.31 7.70
C ILE A 153 -22.59 9.99 9.15
N LEU A 154 -21.64 9.07 9.37
CA LEU A 154 -21.18 8.75 10.72
C LEU A 154 -20.57 9.96 11.43
N TYR A 155 -19.80 10.77 10.70
CA TYR A 155 -19.23 11.99 11.25
C TYR A 155 -20.30 13.00 11.66
N VAL A 156 -21.32 13.21 10.81
CA VAL A 156 -22.44 14.10 11.10
C VAL A 156 -23.23 13.62 12.31
N ILE A 157 -23.53 12.31 12.40
CA ILE A 157 -24.22 11.72 13.55
C ILE A 157 -23.42 11.93 14.84
N ALA A 158 -22.11 11.74 14.80
CA ALA A 158 -21.25 11.97 15.95
C ALA A 158 -21.20 13.45 16.38
N GLU A 159 -21.24 14.35 15.42
CA GLU A 159 -21.28 15.78 15.71
C GLU A 159 -22.64 16.21 16.29
N LEU A 160 -23.75 15.62 15.81
CA LEU A 160 -25.09 15.87 16.35
C LEU A 160 -25.23 15.35 17.79
N TRP A 161 -24.68 14.17 18.07
CA TRP A 161 -24.70 13.61 19.44
C TRP A 161 -23.85 14.43 20.42
N LYS A 162 -22.89 15.19 19.93
CA LYS A 162 -22.10 16.13 20.74
C LYS A 162 -22.86 17.39 21.09
N LYS A 163 -23.96 17.68 20.39
CA LYS A 163 -24.77 18.90 20.52
C LYS A 163 -26.00 18.73 21.44
N GLU A 164 -26.18 17.59 22.10
CA GLU A 164 -27.16 17.56 23.17
C GLU A 164 -26.59 18.29 24.38
N PRO A 165 -27.07 19.53 24.65
CA PRO A 165 -26.54 20.28 25.74
C PRO A 165 -27.35 19.99 27.00
N ASP A 166 -26.68 20.16 28.10
CA ASP A 166 -27.18 20.36 29.44
C ASP A 166 -28.16 21.57 29.58
N ASP A 167 -29.08 21.76 28.64
CA ASP A 167 -30.00 22.90 28.63
C ASP A 167 -31.37 22.59 29.30
N ILE A 168 -31.42 21.62 30.20
CA ILE A 168 -32.61 21.42 31.04
C ILE A 168 -32.18 21.31 32.51
N GLN A 169 -31.60 22.36 33.04
CA GLN A 169 -31.39 22.42 34.49
C GLN A 169 -31.36 23.83 35.12
N ASP A 170 -32.07 24.83 34.57
CA ASP A 170 -32.11 26.15 35.19
C ASP A 170 -33.51 26.78 35.22
N ASP A 171 -34.60 26.00 35.38
CA ASP A 171 -35.90 26.63 35.62
C ASP A 171 -36.68 25.84 36.71
N ILE A 172 -36.05 25.66 37.86
CA ILE A 172 -36.80 25.43 39.09
C ILE A 172 -36.35 26.50 40.09
N GLU A 173 -36.80 27.72 39.84
CA GLU A 173 -36.93 28.70 40.94
C GLU A 173 -38.08 28.25 41.84
N ASP A 174 -37.78 27.99 43.09
CA ASP A 174 -38.74 27.81 44.15
C ASP A 174 -39.59 29.06 44.32
N PRO A 175 -40.94 28.95 44.34
CA PRO A 175 -41.80 30.02 44.85
C PRO A 175 -41.84 29.96 46.35
N GLU A 176 -41.54 31.07 46.99
CA GLU A 176 -41.89 31.33 48.41
C GLU A 176 -43.37 31.22 48.68
#